data_e3fbd529445baf4899ad3ff67ee9c939
#
_entry.id   e3fbd529445baf4899ad3ff67ee9c939
#
_cell.length_a   1.000
_cell.length_b   1.000
_cell.length_c   1.000
_cell.angle_alpha   90.00
_cell.angle_beta   90.00
_cell.angle_gamma   90.00
#
_symmetry.space_group_name_H-M   'P 1'
#
loop_
_entity.id
_entity.type
_entity.pdbx_description
1 polymer ?
#
loop_
_entity_poly.entity_id
_entity_poly.type
_entity_poly.pdbx_seq_one_letter_code
_entity_poly.pdbx_strand_id
1 'polypeptide(L)'
;MTTPLPTAAPLTVSVRALCAFTARTGDLDLRFTPAPSALEGMESHRLVQGRRGDGYEAEVSLSGMFQQLAVRGRADGFDANRQQLEEIKTYRGQLDGVRPHQRALHWAQARVYGHLLCHARGLERLQVALVYVQTGTGQETELVETHTAADLQAHFEALCARYLAWAHSEQQHRQARDAALAALTFPHGSFRAGQRELAVAVYRNVGQDQDGNQTGGRCLLAQAPTGIGKTLGTLFPTQQKLIPQKNKPLLWHRLVLMLIFGVILQHCLKQKQQVLNLK
;
A
#
# COMPACT_ATOMS: atom_id res chain seq x y z
N MET A 1 -39.45 -6.66 12.83
CA MET A 1 -38.81 -5.74 11.83
C MET A 1 -37.35 -5.65 12.22
N THR A 2 -36.49 -6.44 11.58
CA THR A 2 -35.04 -6.45 11.78
C THR A 2 -34.44 -5.29 10.98
N THR A 3 -33.94 -4.30 11.67
CA THR A 3 -33.19 -3.18 11.06
C THR A 3 -31.97 -3.77 10.33
N PRO A 4 -31.78 -3.50 9.01
CA PRO A 4 -30.61 -3.98 8.32
C PRO A 4 -29.36 -3.35 8.95
N LEU A 5 -28.37 -4.19 9.27
CA LEU A 5 -27.05 -3.75 9.70
C LEU A 5 -26.48 -2.75 8.68
N PRO A 6 -25.83 -1.68 9.14
CA PRO A 6 -25.23 -0.70 8.23
C PRO A 6 -24.20 -1.43 7.34
N THR A 7 -24.44 -1.40 6.04
CA THR A 7 -23.52 -1.94 5.03
C THR A 7 -22.19 -1.22 5.21
N ALA A 8 -21.17 -1.95 5.61
CA ALA A 8 -19.81 -1.43 5.72
C ALA A 8 -19.41 -0.82 4.37
N ALA A 9 -18.78 0.36 4.39
CA ALA A 9 -18.31 1.01 3.17
C ALA A 9 -17.44 0.02 2.36
N PRO A 10 -17.60 -0.04 1.03
CA PRO A 10 -16.87 -0.98 0.20
C PRO A 10 -15.36 -0.77 0.35
N LEU A 11 -14.63 -1.87 0.47
CA LEU A 11 -13.17 -1.85 0.41
C LEU A 11 -12.75 -1.38 -0.98
N THR A 12 -11.79 -0.48 -1.05
CA THR A 12 -11.29 0.01 -2.35
C THR A 12 -9.81 -0.30 -2.50
N VAL A 13 -9.42 -0.85 -3.65
CA VAL A 13 -8.03 -1.15 -3.98
C VAL A 13 -7.73 -0.73 -5.42
N SER A 14 -6.49 -0.27 -5.68
CA SER A 14 -6.05 -0.04 -7.06
C SER A 14 -5.64 -1.35 -7.73
N VAL A 15 -5.78 -1.46 -9.07
CA VAL A 15 -5.30 -2.61 -9.84
C VAL A 15 -3.84 -2.93 -9.51
N ARG A 16 -2.99 -1.90 -9.48
CA ARG A 16 -1.57 -2.07 -9.12
C ARG A 16 -1.38 -2.69 -7.73
N ALA A 17 -2.10 -2.20 -6.73
CA ALA A 17 -1.97 -2.70 -5.36
C ALA A 17 -2.54 -4.13 -5.23
N LEU A 18 -3.68 -4.42 -5.86
CA LEU A 18 -4.27 -5.75 -5.92
C LEU A 18 -3.27 -6.75 -6.48
N CYS A 19 -2.71 -6.48 -7.67
CA CYS A 19 -1.76 -7.38 -8.32
C CYS A 19 -0.44 -7.49 -7.56
N ALA A 20 0.09 -6.38 -7.03
CA ALA A 20 1.32 -6.40 -6.23
C ALA A 20 1.18 -7.26 -4.97
N PHE A 21 -0.03 -7.33 -4.39
CA PHE A 21 -0.31 -8.14 -3.21
C PHE A 21 -0.60 -9.60 -3.54
N THR A 22 -1.38 -9.87 -4.60
CA THR A 22 -1.95 -11.20 -4.85
C THR A 22 -1.27 -12.01 -5.94
N ALA A 23 -0.58 -11.35 -6.89
CA ALA A 23 0.03 -11.98 -8.06
C ALA A 23 1.55 -11.97 -8.06
N ARG A 24 2.20 -11.40 -7.03
CA ARG A 24 3.66 -11.46 -6.92
C ARG A 24 4.10 -12.89 -6.61
N THR A 25 5.07 -13.39 -7.38
CA THR A 25 5.66 -14.72 -7.24
C THR A 25 7.18 -14.62 -7.16
N GLY A 26 7.85 -15.70 -6.75
CA GLY A 26 9.31 -15.77 -6.62
C GLY A 26 9.82 -15.31 -5.26
N ASP A 27 11.12 -15.49 -5.05
CA ASP A 27 11.80 -15.13 -3.81
C ASP A 27 12.05 -13.62 -3.71
N LEU A 28 12.30 -13.15 -2.50
CA LEU A 28 12.72 -11.79 -2.23
C LEU A 28 14.12 -11.56 -2.80
N ASP A 29 14.19 -10.80 -3.89
CA ASP A 29 15.45 -10.46 -4.53
C ASP A 29 15.87 -9.03 -4.13
N LEU A 30 16.87 -8.94 -3.28
CA LEU A 30 17.44 -7.67 -2.79
C LEU A 30 18.55 -7.11 -3.68
N ARG A 31 18.91 -7.79 -4.80
CA ARG A 31 19.92 -7.27 -5.71
C ARG A 31 19.41 -6.01 -6.39
N PHE A 32 20.24 -5.01 -6.37
CA PHE A 32 19.95 -3.77 -7.08
C PHE A 32 19.86 -4.04 -8.59
N THR A 33 18.70 -3.71 -9.16
CA THR A 33 18.50 -3.72 -10.61
C THR A 33 18.21 -2.28 -11.03
N PRO A 34 19.03 -1.70 -11.92
CA PRO A 34 18.76 -0.37 -12.44
C PRO A 34 17.37 -0.33 -13.09
N ALA A 35 16.47 0.45 -12.48
CA ALA A 35 15.13 0.67 -13.03
C ALA A 35 15.06 2.07 -13.65
N PRO A 36 14.23 2.27 -14.68
CA PRO A 36 13.92 3.60 -15.17
C PRO A 36 13.34 4.48 -14.06
N SER A 37 13.66 5.77 -14.08
CA SER A 37 13.04 6.75 -13.18
C SER A 37 11.56 6.94 -13.52
N ALA A 38 10.80 7.50 -12.60
CA ALA A 38 9.38 7.81 -12.84
C ALA A 38 9.19 8.78 -14.04
N LEU A 39 10.11 9.72 -14.21
CA LEU A 39 10.09 10.67 -15.34
C LEU A 39 10.29 9.96 -16.66
N GLU A 40 11.32 9.12 -16.78
CA GLU A 40 11.58 8.30 -17.98
C GLU A 40 10.40 7.38 -18.31
N GLY A 41 9.73 6.83 -17.29
CA GLY A 41 8.50 6.07 -17.46
C GLY A 41 7.40 6.88 -18.11
N MET A 42 7.13 8.08 -17.58
CA MET A 42 6.10 8.98 -18.12
C MET A 42 6.39 9.44 -19.55
N GLU A 43 7.64 9.75 -19.85
CA GLU A 43 8.07 10.15 -21.20
C GLU A 43 7.90 9.00 -22.19
N SER A 44 8.28 7.78 -21.80
CA SER A 44 8.12 6.58 -22.64
C SER A 44 6.64 6.26 -22.91
N HIS A 45 5.76 6.40 -21.91
CA HIS A 45 4.30 6.23 -22.12
C HIS A 45 3.78 7.24 -23.14
N ARG A 46 4.11 8.52 -23.00
CA ARG A 46 3.73 9.56 -23.98
C ARG A 46 4.27 9.28 -25.38
N LEU A 47 5.50 8.80 -25.47
CA LEU A 47 6.12 8.45 -26.74
C LEU A 47 5.34 7.33 -27.45
N VAL A 48 5.01 6.26 -26.73
CA VAL A 48 4.23 5.14 -27.28
C VAL A 48 2.85 5.62 -27.70
N GLN A 49 2.13 6.29 -26.80
CA GLN A 49 0.78 6.81 -27.04
C GLN A 49 0.75 7.76 -28.25
N GLY A 50 1.77 8.62 -28.42
CA GLY A 50 1.90 9.52 -29.57
C GLY A 50 2.19 8.84 -30.91
N ARG A 51 2.60 7.58 -30.93
CA ARG A 51 2.82 6.76 -32.13
C ARG A 51 1.56 6.01 -32.57
N ARG A 52 0.54 5.96 -31.73
CA ARG A 52 -0.71 5.28 -32.03
C ARG A 52 -1.57 6.14 -32.94
N GLY A 53 -2.33 5.48 -33.82
CA GLY A 53 -3.22 6.16 -34.78
C GLY A 53 -4.60 6.46 -34.23
N ASP A 54 -5.48 6.82 -35.14
CA ASP A 54 -6.89 7.08 -34.85
C ASP A 54 -7.58 5.84 -34.23
N GLY A 55 -8.44 6.06 -33.24
CA GLY A 55 -9.12 5.00 -32.49
C GLY A 55 -8.37 4.49 -31.27
N TYR A 56 -7.18 5.05 -30.95
CA TYR A 56 -6.46 4.75 -29.73
C TYR A 56 -6.90 5.68 -28.60
N GLU A 57 -7.33 5.08 -27.50
CA GLU A 57 -7.69 5.78 -26.26
C GLU A 57 -6.55 5.62 -25.25
N ALA A 58 -5.86 6.71 -24.91
CA ALA A 58 -4.83 6.71 -23.88
C ALA A 58 -5.44 6.88 -22.48
N GLU A 59 -4.80 6.29 -21.45
CA GLU A 59 -5.12 6.52 -20.05
C GLU A 59 -6.57 6.19 -19.68
N VAL A 60 -7.06 5.02 -20.09
CA VAL A 60 -8.45 4.59 -19.93
C VAL A 60 -8.77 4.31 -18.46
N SER A 61 -9.63 5.13 -17.86
CA SER A 61 -10.08 4.94 -16.48
C SER A 61 -11.08 3.80 -16.37
N LEU A 62 -10.78 2.80 -15.54
CA LEU A 62 -11.56 1.58 -15.41
C LEU A 62 -11.85 1.28 -13.93
N SER A 63 -13.03 0.73 -13.67
CA SER A 63 -13.43 0.26 -12.35
C SER A 63 -14.36 -0.93 -12.45
N GLY A 64 -14.35 -1.76 -11.41
CA GLY A 64 -15.24 -2.91 -11.28
C GLY A 64 -15.42 -3.32 -9.82
N MET A 65 -16.39 -4.19 -9.60
CA MET A 65 -16.74 -4.69 -8.26
C MET A 65 -16.61 -6.20 -8.23
N PHE A 66 -16.06 -6.70 -7.14
CA PHE A 66 -16.15 -8.10 -6.77
C PHE A 66 -16.62 -8.19 -5.32
N GLN A 67 -17.85 -8.65 -5.10
CA GLN A 67 -18.50 -8.61 -3.78
C GLN A 67 -18.44 -7.18 -3.18
N GLN A 68 -17.81 -7.00 -2.00
CA GLN A 68 -17.63 -5.71 -1.34
C GLN A 68 -16.31 -4.99 -1.71
N LEU A 69 -15.54 -5.51 -2.69
CA LEU A 69 -14.27 -4.95 -3.12
C LEU A 69 -14.43 -4.14 -4.40
N ALA A 70 -14.22 -2.83 -4.33
CA ALA A 70 -14.11 -1.96 -5.48
C ALA A 70 -12.65 -1.95 -5.98
N VAL A 71 -12.44 -2.35 -7.23
CA VAL A 71 -11.14 -2.32 -7.89
C VAL A 71 -11.16 -1.22 -8.95
N ARG A 72 -10.17 -0.35 -8.95
CA ARG A 72 -10.09 0.77 -9.91
C ARG A 72 -8.65 1.03 -10.33
N GLY A 73 -8.53 1.56 -11.54
CA GLY A 73 -7.23 1.97 -12.05
C GLY A 73 -7.36 2.62 -13.41
N ARG A 74 -6.23 2.84 -14.04
CA ARG A 74 -6.13 3.47 -15.34
C ARG A 74 -5.19 2.64 -16.19
N ALA A 75 -5.73 2.04 -17.26
CA ALA A 75 -4.96 1.31 -18.24
C ALA A 75 -4.20 2.29 -19.14
N ASP A 76 -3.01 1.92 -19.58
CA ASP A 76 -2.14 2.82 -20.35
C ASP A 76 -2.74 3.14 -21.74
N GLY A 77 -3.43 2.18 -22.38
CA GLY A 77 -4.13 2.45 -23.61
C GLY A 77 -5.05 1.34 -24.11
N PHE A 78 -5.95 1.70 -25.01
CA PHE A 78 -6.83 0.79 -25.73
C PHE A 78 -6.95 1.19 -27.21
N ASP A 79 -6.60 0.28 -28.09
CA ASP A 79 -6.81 0.41 -29.53
C ASP A 79 -8.12 -0.26 -29.92
N ALA A 80 -9.13 0.55 -30.26
CA ALA A 80 -10.46 0.06 -30.62
C ALA A 80 -10.45 -0.70 -31.95
N ASN A 81 -9.59 -0.34 -32.91
CA ASN A 81 -9.50 -1.00 -34.21
C ASN A 81 -8.91 -2.41 -34.10
N ARG A 82 -7.94 -2.60 -33.20
CA ARG A 82 -7.31 -3.89 -32.93
C ARG A 82 -8.02 -4.67 -31.84
N GLN A 83 -8.97 -4.07 -31.14
CA GLN A 83 -9.54 -4.58 -29.88
C GLN A 83 -8.44 -5.03 -28.90
N GLN A 84 -7.45 -4.15 -28.71
CA GLN A 84 -6.24 -4.45 -27.96
C GLN A 84 -6.05 -3.47 -26.82
N LEU A 85 -5.94 -4.00 -25.59
CA LEU A 85 -5.52 -3.26 -24.41
C LEU A 85 -4.00 -3.32 -24.32
N GLU A 86 -3.37 -2.18 -24.09
CA GLU A 86 -1.93 -2.06 -23.91
C GLU A 86 -1.57 -1.69 -22.46
N GLU A 87 -0.63 -2.43 -21.89
CA GLU A 87 0.05 -2.12 -20.62
C GLU A 87 1.51 -1.83 -20.96
N ILE A 88 1.93 -0.58 -20.80
CA ILE A 88 3.24 -0.09 -21.21
C ILE A 88 4.23 -0.24 -20.05
N LYS A 89 5.40 -0.80 -20.33
CA LYS A 89 6.48 -0.98 -19.35
C LYS A 89 7.81 -0.51 -19.92
N THR A 90 8.52 0.27 -19.13
CA THR A 90 9.86 0.75 -19.49
C THR A 90 10.94 -0.15 -18.91
N TYR A 91 12.03 -0.32 -19.64
CA TYR A 91 13.21 -1.05 -19.17
C TYR A 91 14.51 -0.39 -19.64
N ARG A 92 15.60 -0.72 -18.95
CA ARG A 92 16.96 -0.33 -19.35
C ARG A 92 17.76 -1.57 -19.79
N GLY A 93 18.64 -1.40 -20.75
CA GLY A 93 19.50 -2.47 -21.25
C GLY A 93 18.77 -3.44 -22.16
N GLN A 94 18.84 -4.73 -21.88
CA GLN A 94 18.23 -5.79 -22.69
C GLN A 94 16.89 -6.22 -22.10
N LEU A 95 15.92 -6.58 -22.95
CA LEU A 95 14.59 -7.04 -22.53
C LEU A 95 14.65 -8.34 -21.71
N ASP A 96 15.65 -9.18 -21.96
CA ASP A 96 15.89 -10.42 -21.20
C ASP A 96 16.26 -10.15 -19.75
N GLY A 97 16.66 -8.92 -19.42
CA GLY A 97 16.85 -8.46 -18.05
C GLY A 97 15.54 -8.32 -17.25
N VAL A 98 14.37 -8.26 -17.92
CA VAL A 98 13.06 -8.30 -17.27
C VAL A 98 12.76 -9.74 -16.82
N ARG A 99 12.86 -9.97 -15.53
CA ARG A 99 12.76 -11.31 -14.94
C ARG A 99 11.37 -11.93 -15.11
N PRO A 100 11.24 -13.26 -15.14
CA PRO A 100 9.96 -13.94 -15.32
C PRO A 100 8.89 -13.52 -14.31
N HIS A 101 9.26 -13.37 -13.04
CA HIS A 101 8.31 -12.95 -11.99
C HIS A 101 7.84 -11.48 -12.16
N GLN A 102 8.69 -10.58 -12.69
CA GLN A 102 8.28 -9.22 -13.02
C GLN A 102 7.33 -9.22 -14.21
N ARG A 103 7.63 -10.01 -15.25
CA ARG A 103 6.75 -10.18 -16.41
C ARG A 103 5.41 -10.79 -16.04
N ALA A 104 5.39 -11.77 -15.13
CA ALA A 104 4.16 -12.36 -14.60
C ALA A 104 3.29 -11.31 -13.89
N LEU A 105 3.91 -10.40 -13.12
CA LEU A 105 3.18 -9.31 -12.46
C LEU A 105 2.62 -8.30 -13.47
N HIS A 106 3.35 -7.97 -14.54
CA HIS A 106 2.86 -7.10 -15.60
C HIS A 106 1.66 -7.72 -16.33
N TRP A 107 1.74 -9.02 -16.66
CA TRP A 107 0.60 -9.77 -17.22
C TRP A 107 -0.61 -9.79 -16.28
N ALA A 108 -0.38 -9.97 -14.98
CA ALA A 108 -1.48 -9.94 -14.02
C ALA A 108 -2.20 -8.59 -14.03
N GLN A 109 -1.48 -7.47 -14.10
CA GLN A 109 -2.05 -6.13 -14.21
C GLN A 109 -2.84 -5.96 -15.51
N ALA A 110 -2.23 -6.30 -16.65
CA ALA A 110 -2.84 -6.19 -17.96
C ALA A 110 -4.14 -7.01 -18.07
N ARG A 111 -4.14 -8.25 -17.55
CA ARG A 111 -5.35 -9.09 -17.55
C ARG A 111 -6.46 -8.55 -16.64
N VAL A 112 -6.13 -7.94 -15.50
CA VAL A 112 -7.13 -7.28 -14.64
C VAL A 112 -7.75 -6.09 -15.39
N TYR A 113 -6.93 -5.24 -16.01
CA TYR A 113 -7.46 -4.17 -16.86
C TYR A 113 -8.28 -4.70 -18.04
N GLY A 114 -7.85 -5.82 -18.64
CA GLY A 114 -8.59 -6.51 -19.69
C GLY A 114 -9.98 -6.91 -19.25
N HIS A 115 -10.13 -7.52 -18.05
CA HIS A 115 -11.45 -7.83 -17.49
C HIS A 115 -12.31 -6.56 -17.33
N LEU A 116 -11.76 -5.53 -16.69
CA LEU A 116 -12.49 -4.30 -16.43
C LEU A 116 -12.95 -3.63 -17.73
N LEU A 117 -12.12 -3.67 -18.78
CA LEU A 117 -12.46 -3.13 -20.10
C LEU A 117 -13.53 -3.97 -20.82
N CYS A 118 -13.38 -5.31 -20.83
CA CYS A 118 -14.39 -6.21 -21.40
C CYS A 118 -15.77 -5.96 -20.76
N HIS A 119 -15.80 -5.87 -19.43
CA HIS A 119 -17.02 -5.59 -18.70
C HIS A 119 -17.61 -4.21 -19.05
N ALA A 120 -16.77 -3.17 -19.12
CA ALA A 120 -17.21 -1.81 -19.41
C ALA A 120 -17.70 -1.62 -20.85
N ARG A 121 -17.15 -2.36 -21.82
CA ARG A 121 -17.45 -2.22 -23.26
C ARG A 121 -18.29 -3.37 -23.83
N GLY A 122 -18.63 -4.39 -23.04
CA GLY A 122 -19.39 -5.55 -23.52
C GLY A 122 -18.62 -6.42 -24.52
N LEU A 123 -17.28 -6.52 -24.35
CA LEU A 123 -16.43 -7.30 -25.27
C LEU A 123 -16.38 -8.76 -24.82
N GLU A 124 -16.56 -9.70 -25.76
CA GLU A 124 -16.45 -11.13 -25.50
C GLU A 124 -15.00 -11.64 -25.55
N ARG A 125 -14.16 -10.96 -26.32
CA ARG A 125 -12.73 -11.27 -26.52
C ARG A 125 -11.92 -9.97 -26.55
N LEU A 126 -10.66 -10.08 -26.16
CA LEU A 126 -9.75 -8.94 -26.12
C LEU A 126 -8.32 -9.41 -26.38
N GLN A 127 -7.57 -8.68 -27.16
CA GLN A 127 -6.12 -8.79 -27.17
C GLN A 127 -5.57 -7.98 -26.00
N VAL A 128 -4.65 -8.57 -25.24
CA VAL A 128 -3.96 -7.94 -24.15
C VAL A 128 -2.48 -7.90 -24.49
N ALA A 129 -1.89 -6.72 -24.56
CA ALA A 129 -0.52 -6.51 -24.93
C ALA A 129 0.33 -5.93 -23.79
N LEU A 130 1.52 -6.49 -23.58
CA LEU A 130 2.59 -5.84 -22.85
C LEU A 130 3.49 -5.13 -23.85
N VAL A 131 3.55 -3.81 -23.78
CA VAL A 131 4.41 -2.99 -24.64
C VAL A 131 5.64 -2.58 -23.82
N TYR A 132 6.77 -3.24 -24.08
CA TYR A 132 8.04 -2.92 -23.46
C TYR A 132 8.79 -1.85 -24.26
N VAL A 133 9.17 -0.76 -23.60
CA VAL A 133 9.89 0.36 -24.23
C VAL A 133 11.27 0.49 -23.62
N GLN A 134 12.29 0.41 -24.46
CA GLN A 134 13.68 0.64 -24.03
C GLN A 134 13.91 2.13 -23.80
N THR A 135 14.32 2.51 -22.59
CA THR A 135 14.72 3.89 -22.30
C THR A 135 15.98 4.25 -23.08
N GLY A 136 16.00 5.43 -23.67
CA GLY A 136 17.11 5.93 -24.48
C GLY A 136 16.96 5.71 -25.99
N THR A 137 16.48 4.56 -26.44
CA THR A 137 16.22 4.31 -27.88
C THR A 137 14.77 4.48 -28.27
N GLY A 138 13.85 4.31 -27.32
CA GLY A 138 12.42 4.30 -27.58
C GLY A 138 11.96 3.10 -28.42
N GLN A 139 12.78 2.04 -28.50
CA GLN A 139 12.40 0.81 -29.20
C GLN A 139 11.29 0.10 -28.44
N GLU A 140 10.25 -0.30 -29.17
CA GLU A 140 9.11 -1.03 -28.62
C GLU A 140 9.24 -2.53 -28.94
N THR A 141 8.86 -3.36 -27.96
CA THR A 141 8.66 -4.79 -28.13
C THR A 141 7.28 -5.15 -27.57
N GLU A 142 6.41 -5.65 -28.40
CA GLU A 142 5.05 -6.00 -28.07
C GLU A 142 4.93 -7.51 -27.83
N LEU A 143 4.35 -7.91 -26.71
CA LEU A 143 3.96 -9.29 -26.40
C LEU A 143 2.45 -9.32 -26.30
N VAL A 144 1.77 -10.10 -27.14
CA VAL A 144 0.31 -10.12 -27.24
C VAL A 144 -0.25 -11.49 -26.87
N GLU A 145 -1.28 -11.49 -26.06
CA GLU A 145 -2.11 -12.67 -25.75
C GLU A 145 -3.57 -12.36 -26.08
N THR A 146 -4.29 -13.34 -26.62
CA THR A 146 -5.75 -13.20 -26.83
C THR A 146 -6.49 -13.96 -25.74
N HIS A 147 -7.43 -13.30 -25.08
CA HIS A 147 -8.22 -13.85 -23.99
C HIS A 147 -9.72 -13.71 -24.29
N THR A 148 -10.50 -14.65 -23.75
CA THR A 148 -11.95 -14.46 -23.63
C THR A 148 -12.29 -13.61 -22.41
N ALA A 149 -13.45 -12.93 -22.43
CA ALA A 149 -13.93 -12.20 -21.27
C ALA A 149 -14.06 -13.10 -20.03
N ALA A 150 -14.44 -14.37 -20.23
CA ALA A 150 -14.57 -15.36 -19.16
C ALA A 150 -13.19 -15.70 -18.51
N ASP A 151 -12.13 -15.87 -19.30
CA ASP A 151 -10.78 -16.13 -18.77
C ASP A 151 -10.27 -14.95 -17.96
N LEU A 152 -10.48 -13.72 -18.47
CA LEU A 152 -10.11 -12.49 -17.78
C LEU A 152 -10.91 -12.28 -16.49
N GLN A 153 -12.20 -12.62 -16.50
CA GLN A 153 -13.05 -12.58 -15.32
C GLN A 153 -12.55 -13.57 -14.26
N ALA A 154 -12.29 -14.81 -14.63
CA ALA A 154 -11.79 -15.83 -13.71
C ALA A 154 -10.46 -15.41 -13.06
N HIS A 155 -9.55 -14.80 -13.85
CA HIS A 155 -8.31 -14.23 -13.33
C HIS A 155 -8.56 -13.11 -12.30
N PHE A 156 -9.42 -12.14 -12.63
CA PHE A 156 -9.80 -11.03 -11.76
C PHE A 156 -10.41 -11.52 -10.45
N GLU A 157 -11.39 -12.41 -10.53
CA GLU A 157 -12.08 -12.95 -9.37
C GLU A 157 -11.13 -13.73 -8.44
N ALA A 158 -10.20 -14.51 -8.99
CA ALA A 158 -9.20 -15.23 -8.21
C ALA A 158 -8.28 -14.29 -7.42
N LEU A 159 -7.86 -13.16 -7.99
CA LEU A 159 -7.05 -12.16 -7.29
C LEU A 159 -7.88 -11.44 -6.22
N CYS A 160 -9.11 -11.04 -6.55
CA CYS A 160 -10.01 -10.37 -5.62
C CYS A 160 -10.36 -11.26 -4.42
N ALA A 161 -10.62 -12.55 -4.64
CA ALA A 161 -10.91 -13.50 -3.57
C ALA A 161 -9.74 -13.65 -2.58
N ARG A 162 -8.49 -13.74 -3.09
CA ARG A 162 -7.28 -13.76 -2.24
C ARG A 162 -7.14 -12.48 -1.42
N TYR A 163 -7.38 -11.32 -2.04
CA TYR A 163 -7.30 -10.03 -1.36
C TYR A 163 -8.35 -9.91 -0.25
N LEU A 164 -9.61 -10.30 -0.53
CA LEU A 164 -10.70 -10.28 0.44
C LEU A 164 -10.47 -11.23 1.61
N ALA A 165 -9.95 -12.43 1.37
CA ALA A 165 -9.62 -13.38 2.43
C ALA A 165 -8.61 -12.76 3.43
N TRP A 166 -7.57 -12.12 2.91
CA TRP A 166 -6.61 -11.39 3.75
C TRP A 166 -7.25 -10.19 4.45
N ALA A 167 -8.02 -9.36 3.73
CA ALA A 167 -8.63 -8.17 4.29
C ALA A 167 -9.60 -8.49 5.44
N HIS A 168 -10.37 -9.56 5.33
CA HIS A 168 -11.24 -10.04 6.41
C HIS A 168 -10.44 -10.52 7.62
N SER A 169 -9.38 -11.32 7.41
CA SER A 169 -8.49 -11.76 8.49
C SER A 169 -7.84 -10.58 9.20
N GLU A 170 -7.35 -9.59 8.46
CA GLU A 170 -6.77 -8.38 9.01
C GLU A 170 -7.80 -7.54 9.79
N GLN A 171 -9.03 -7.45 9.31
CA GLN A 171 -10.10 -6.76 10.01
C GLN A 171 -10.45 -7.44 11.34
N GLN A 172 -10.58 -8.77 11.35
CA GLN A 172 -10.81 -9.54 12.56
C GLN A 172 -9.68 -9.38 13.56
N HIS A 173 -8.42 -9.45 13.08
CA HIS A 173 -7.24 -9.22 13.91
C HIS A 173 -7.23 -7.82 14.52
N ARG A 174 -7.56 -6.78 13.74
CA ARG A 174 -7.67 -5.40 14.25
C ARG A 174 -8.76 -5.27 15.31
N GLN A 175 -9.92 -5.85 15.09
CA GLN A 175 -11.01 -5.83 16.06
C GLN A 175 -10.62 -6.51 17.37
N ALA A 176 -10.02 -7.71 17.30
CA ALA A 176 -9.55 -8.44 18.46
C ALA A 176 -8.46 -7.66 19.23
N ARG A 177 -7.49 -7.09 18.48
CA ARG A 177 -6.44 -6.24 19.04
C ARG A 177 -7.03 -5.01 19.74
N ASP A 178 -7.95 -4.30 19.10
CA ASP A 178 -8.52 -3.06 19.62
C ASP A 178 -9.35 -3.37 20.88
N ALA A 179 -10.08 -4.48 20.91
CA ALA A 179 -10.79 -4.96 22.10
C ALA A 179 -9.82 -5.32 23.25
N ALA A 180 -8.73 -6.02 22.94
CA ALA A 180 -7.70 -6.36 23.93
C ALA A 180 -7.00 -5.11 24.49
N LEU A 181 -6.71 -4.12 23.64
CA LEU A 181 -6.12 -2.85 24.06
C LEU A 181 -7.09 -2.03 24.91
N ALA A 182 -8.38 -2.02 24.60
CA ALA A 182 -9.40 -1.33 25.39
C ALA A 182 -9.56 -1.93 26.81
N ALA A 183 -9.37 -3.24 26.93
CA ALA A 183 -9.37 -3.94 28.21
C ALA A 183 -8.02 -3.91 28.95
N LEU A 184 -6.98 -3.32 28.35
CA LEU A 184 -5.63 -3.33 28.90
C LEU A 184 -5.55 -2.50 30.18
N THR A 185 -5.23 -3.14 31.29
CA THR A 185 -4.95 -2.48 32.57
C THR A 185 -3.43 -2.47 32.83
N PHE A 186 -2.98 -1.56 33.71
CA PHE A 186 -1.58 -1.53 34.09
C PHE A 186 -1.22 -2.83 34.83
N PRO A 187 -0.18 -3.57 34.39
CA PRO A 187 0.06 -4.95 34.86
C PRO A 187 0.60 -5.05 36.30
N HIS A 188 0.90 -3.94 36.93
CA HIS A 188 1.34 -3.88 38.34
C HIS A 188 0.34 -3.06 39.15
N GLY A 189 0.22 -3.33 40.44
CA GLY A 189 -0.74 -2.64 41.31
C GLY A 189 -0.52 -1.12 41.43
N SER A 190 0.72 -0.64 41.21
CA SER A 190 1.05 0.78 41.26
C SER A 190 2.24 1.11 40.36
N PHE A 191 2.35 2.35 39.96
CA PHE A 191 3.52 2.87 39.29
C PHE A 191 4.69 3.02 40.28
N ARG A 192 5.91 2.79 39.80
CA ARG A 192 7.12 3.17 40.55
C ARG A 192 7.29 4.68 40.57
N ALA A 193 8.07 5.19 41.54
CA ALA A 193 8.39 6.62 41.57
C ALA A 193 8.97 7.10 40.23
N GLY A 194 8.50 8.22 39.70
CA GLY A 194 8.87 8.76 38.40
C GLY A 194 8.33 8.03 37.17
N GLN A 195 7.84 6.80 37.29
CA GLN A 195 7.31 6.03 36.18
C GLN A 195 5.98 6.61 35.65
N ARG A 196 5.14 7.11 36.57
CA ARG A 196 3.86 7.72 36.19
C ARG A 196 4.04 9.01 35.41
N GLU A 197 5.00 9.84 35.83
CA GLU A 197 5.36 11.09 35.16
C GLU A 197 5.88 10.82 33.73
N LEU A 198 6.74 9.81 33.57
CA LEU A 198 7.19 9.35 32.27
C LEU A 198 6.02 8.87 31.41
N ALA A 199 5.13 8.07 31.96
CA ALA A 199 3.96 7.54 31.25
C ALA A 199 3.01 8.66 30.77
N VAL A 200 2.77 9.68 31.63
CA VAL A 200 1.94 10.85 31.26
C VAL A 200 2.63 11.68 30.16
N ALA A 201 3.94 11.90 30.25
CA ALA A 201 4.67 12.63 29.23
C ALA A 201 4.63 11.91 27.87
N VAL A 202 4.82 10.59 27.86
CA VAL A 202 4.70 9.77 26.65
C VAL A 202 3.29 9.82 26.08
N TYR A 203 2.25 9.64 26.93
CA TYR A 203 0.86 9.70 26.50
C TYR A 203 0.50 11.02 25.81
N ARG A 204 0.95 12.15 26.38
CA ARG A 204 0.75 13.48 25.79
C ARG A 204 1.51 13.66 24.48
N ASN A 205 2.73 13.11 24.40
CA ASN A 205 3.59 13.27 23.22
C ASN A 205 3.11 12.40 22.03
N VAL A 206 2.54 11.22 22.27
CA VAL A 206 2.00 10.32 21.24
C VAL A 206 0.66 10.82 20.67
N GLY A 207 -0.04 11.73 21.38
CA GLY A 207 -1.29 12.32 20.93
C GLY A 207 -1.11 13.24 19.71
N GLN A 208 -2.12 13.28 18.84
CA GLN A 208 -2.20 14.30 17.78
C GLN A 208 -2.54 15.66 18.40
N ASP A 209 -2.08 16.73 17.76
CA ASP A 209 -2.66 18.05 18.00
C ASP A 209 -4.14 18.02 17.64
N GLN A 210 -4.97 18.67 18.44
CA GLN A 210 -6.44 18.71 18.26
C GLN A 210 -6.83 19.30 16.89
N ASP A 211 -5.93 20.00 16.22
CA ASP A 211 -6.16 20.68 14.94
C ASP A 211 -5.87 19.80 13.71
N GLY A 212 -5.52 18.50 13.89
CA GLY A 212 -5.31 17.56 12.77
C GLY A 212 -4.12 17.89 11.86
N ASN A 213 -3.34 18.91 12.20
CA ASN A 213 -2.24 19.39 11.37
C ASN A 213 -0.98 18.56 11.65
N GLN A 214 -0.56 17.75 10.69
CA GLN A 214 0.65 16.92 10.74
C GLN A 214 1.91 17.76 10.49
N THR A 215 2.19 18.73 11.30
CA THR A 215 3.45 19.46 11.22
C THR A 215 4.44 18.86 12.20
N GLY A 216 5.31 17.99 11.69
CA GLY A 216 6.52 17.53 12.36
C GLY A 216 6.31 16.59 13.54
N GLY A 217 6.92 15.39 13.48
CA GLY A 217 6.92 14.45 14.60
C GLY A 217 7.46 15.08 15.87
N ARG A 218 6.70 15.00 16.96
CA ARG A 218 7.16 15.46 18.27
C ARG A 218 8.22 14.50 18.79
N CYS A 219 9.31 15.02 19.33
CA CYS A 219 10.34 14.25 20.00
C CYS A 219 10.27 14.52 21.51
N LEU A 220 10.19 13.44 22.30
CA LEU A 220 10.31 13.48 23.76
C LEU A 220 11.69 12.93 24.16
N LEU A 221 12.53 13.79 24.75
CA LEU A 221 13.76 13.36 25.40
C LEU A 221 13.49 13.24 26.90
N ALA A 222 13.58 12.02 27.46
CA ALA A 222 13.35 11.76 28.87
C ALA A 222 14.62 11.18 29.52
N GLN A 223 15.11 11.84 30.54
CA GLN A 223 16.20 11.34 31.39
C GLN A 223 15.57 10.70 32.64
N ALA A 224 15.85 9.42 32.85
CA ALA A 224 15.28 8.67 33.96
C ALA A 224 16.31 7.67 34.53
N PRO A 225 16.36 7.47 35.87
CA PRO A 225 17.28 6.54 36.50
C PRO A 225 17.00 5.09 36.05
N THR A 226 17.99 4.20 36.27
CA THR A 226 17.84 2.77 36.08
C THR A 226 16.81 2.22 37.07
N GLY A 227 16.07 1.15 36.66
CA GLY A 227 15.10 0.52 37.54
C GLY A 227 13.72 1.16 37.61
N ILE A 228 13.50 2.38 37.08
CA ILE A 228 12.19 3.06 37.06
C ILE A 228 11.12 2.32 36.23
N GLY A 229 11.50 1.34 35.39
CA GLY A 229 10.56 0.65 34.52
C GLY A 229 10.24 1.40 33.25
N LYS A 230 11.26 1.98 32.60
CA LYS A 230 11.14 2.79 31.37
C LYS A 230 10.34 2.10 30.28
N THR A 231 10.58 0.82 30.04
CA THR A 231 9.88 0.05 28.99
C THR A 231 8.37 0.08 29.19
N LEU A 232 7.91 -0.24 30.41
CA LEU A 232 6.47 -0.25 30.70
C LEU A 232 5.90 1.16 30.76
N GLY A 233 6.67 2.12 31.31
CA GLY A 233 6.30 3.53 31.35
C GLY A 233 6.19 4.19 29.99
N THR A 234 6.73 3.59 28.94
CA THR A 234 6.62 4.06 27.56
C THR A 234 5.61 3.24 26.73
N LEU A 235 5.65 1.92 26.79
CA LEU A 235 4.79 1.05 25.98
C LEU A 235 3.32 1.11 26.41
N PHE A 236 3.04 1.05 27.71
CA PHE A 236 1.68 1.05 28.22
C PHE A 236 0.88 2.29 27.79
N PRO A 237 1.34 3.54 28.03
CA PRO A 237 0.61 4.72 27.61
C PRO A 237 0.52 4.87 26.09
N THR A 238 1.52 4.40 25.36
CA THR A 238 1.49 4.36 23.89
C THR A 238 0.38 3.44 23.39
N GLN A 239 0.28 2.24 23.94
CA GLN A 239 -0.78 1.30 23.58
C GLN A 239 -2.16 1.84 23.91
N GLN A 240 -2.35 2.42 25.08
CA GLN A 240 -3.63 3.04 25.46
C GLN A 240 -4.03 4.21 24.54
N LYS A 241 -3.07 5.02 24.09
CA LYS A 241 -3.34 6.15 23.20
C LYS A 241 -3.63 5.72 21.75
N LEU A 242 -3.16 4.55 21.34
CA LEU A 242 -3.41 3.97 20.02
C LEU A 242 -4.78 3.29 19.89
N ILE A 243 -5.56 3.17 20.99
CA ILE A 243 -6.94 2.70 20.97
C ILE A 243 -7.80 3.68 20.15
N PRO A 244 -8.76 3.25 19.42
CA PRO A 244 -9.06 3.48 18.02
C PRO A 244 -9.21 4.96 17.65
N GLN A 245 -8.22 5.54 17.06
CA GLN A 245 -8.44 6.61 16.08
C GLN A 245 -8.71 5.95 14.73
N LYS A 246 -9.94 5.99 14.30
CA LYS A 246 -10.55 5.24 13.19
C LYS A 246 -9.81 5.17 11.84
N ASN A 247 -8.67 5.83 11.64
CA ASN A 247 -8.07 5.99 10.30
C ASN A 247 -6.54 6.04 10.17
N LYS A 248 -5.73 5.47 11.11
CA LYS A 248 -4.27 5.54 10.92
C LYS A 248 -3.51 4.22 11.15
N PRO A 249 -3.21 3.46 10.09
CA PRO A 249 -2.50 2.18 10.19
C PRO A 249 -0.97 2.25 10.29
N LEU A 250 -0.33 3.41 10.25
CA LEU A 250 1.12 3.50 9.91
C LEU A 250 2.09 3.89 11.03
N LEU A 251 1.65 4.17 12.26
CA LEU A 251 2.56 4.66 13.30
C LEU A 251 3.34 3.57 14.06
N TRP A 252 2.91 2.33 14.01
CA TRP A 252 3.47 1.24 14.82
C TRP A 252 4.91 0.87 14.46
N HIS A 253 5.24 0.83 13.17
CA HIS A 253 6.59 0.43 12.73
C HIS A 253 7.70 1.43 13.12
N ARG A 254 7.39 2.70 13.19
CA ARG A 254 8.39 3.73 13.53
C ARG A 254 8.69 3.81 15.03
N LEU A 255 7.69 3.57 15.89
CA LEU A 255 7.88 3.70 17.34
C LEU A 255 8.64 2.51 17.93
N VAL A 256 8.36 1.29 17.49
CA VAL A 256 9.02 0.06 17.97
C VAL A 256 10.49 0.03 17.54
N LEU A 257 10.81 0.43 16.31
CA LEU A 257 12.20 0.50 15.83
C LEU A 257 13.05 1.55 16.57
N MET A 258 12.46 2.68 16.95
CA MET A 258 13.19 3.73 17.70
C MET A 258 13.51 3.34 19.16
N LEU A 259 12.69 2.50 19.78
CA LEU A 259 12.91 2.02 21.16
C LEU A 259 13.98 0.91 21.26
N ILE A 260 14.20 0.16 20.18
CA ILE A 260 15.11 -1.03 20.19
C ILE A 260 16.55 -0.65 19.81
N PHE A 261 16.80 0.37 19.03
CA PHE A 261 18.11 0.62 18.43
C PHE A 261 18.77 1.95 18.76
N GLY A 262 18.63 2.56 19.89
CA GLY A 262 19.56 3.61 20.37
C GLY A 262 20.01 4.72 19.38
N VAL A 263 19.46 4.81 18.17
CA VAL A 263 19.91 5.69 17.06
C VAL A 263 19.25 7.07 17.09
N ILE A 264 18.62 7.44 18.19
CA ILE A 264 17.77 8.64 18.31
C ILE A 264 18.58 9.95 18.30
N LEU A 265 19.88 9.94 18.51
CA LEU A 265 20.62 11.20 18.81
C LEU A 265 20.80 12.14 17.61
N GLN A 266 20.81 11.66 16.38
CA GLN A 266 21.10 12.54 15.22
C GLN A 266 19.88 13.15 14.53
N HIS A 267 18.70 12.57 14.65
CA HIS A 267 17.50 13.09 13.96
C HIS A 267 16.68 14.06 14.81
N CYS A 268 16.75 13.97 16.14
CA CYS A 268 16.00 14.83 17.07
C CYS A 268 16.55 16.28 17.19
N LEU A 269 17.79 16.52 16.79
CA LEU A 269 18.40 17.86 16.90
C LEU A 269 17.81 18.93 15.96
N LYS A 270 16.99 18.54 15.01
CA LYS A 270 16.34 19.46 14.04
C LYS A 270 14.87 19.76 14.30
N GLN A 271 14.26 19.16 15.32
CA GLN A 271 12.83 19.37 15.63
C GLN A 271 12.65 19.91 17.05
N LYS A 272 11.53 20.61 17.31
CA LYS A 272 11.20 21.14 18.64
C LYS A 272 11.23 20.04 19.70
N GLN A 273 12.19 20.07 20.60
CA GLN A 273 12.41 19.08 21.65
C GLN A 273 11.70 19.49 22.93
N GLN A 274 11.04 18.54 23.57
CA GLN A 274 10.54 18.66 24.93
C GLN A 274 11.42 17.79 25.84
N VAL A 275 12.13 18.42 26.78
CA VAL A 275 12.99 17.72 27.73
C VAL A 275 12.25 17.52 29.05
N LEU A 276 12.17 16.28 29.52
CA LEU A 276 11.60 15.91 30.80
C LEU A 276 12.69 15.29 31.69
N ASN A 277 12.96 15.94 32.81
CA ASN A 277 13.86 15.42 33.84
C ASN A 277 13.06 14.76 34.96
N LEU A 278 13.26 13.48 35.17
CA LEU A 278 12.65 12.69 36.24
C LEU A 278 13.68 12.45 37.33
N LYS A 279 13.38 12.89 38.55
CA LYS A 279 14.22 12.66 39.75
C LYS A 279 13.89 11.35 40.45
#